data_0eedb1f8b087c04c18404055637173da
#
_entry.id   0eedb1f8b087c04c18404055637173da
#
_cell.length_a   1.000
_cell.length_b   1.000
_cell.length_c   1.000
_cell.angle_alpha   90.00
_cell.angle_beta   90.00
_cell.angle_gamma   90.00
#
_symmetry.space_group_name_H-M   'P 1'
#
loop_
_entity.id
_entity.type
_entity.pdbx_description
1 polymer ?
#
loop_
_entity_poly.entity_id
_entity_poly.type
_entity_poly.pdbx_seq_one_letter_code
_entity_poly.pdbx_strand_id
1 'polypeptide(L)'
;MNEEDLLDKEFNKIVGQVLKSVRERKGYSLQQLANKLSKPISRQTLSKYENNLSNIRNGVFVDICKALGEQPPTIYEEISLKYMRFVDQTKEHKFKK
;
A
#
# COMPACT_ATOMS: atom_id res chain seq x y z
N MET A 1 4.35 21.43 -7.27
CA MET A 1 4.80 20.12 -6.77
C MET A 1 5.91 19.61 -7.67
N ASN A 2 7.05 19.27 -7.10
CA ASN A 2 8.17 18.79 -7.91
C ASN A 2 8.00 17.29 -8.22
N GLU A 3 8.88 16.75 -9.04
CA GLU A 3 8.82 15.35 -9.47
C GLU A 3 8.96 14.37 -8.31
N GLU A 4 9.82 14.65 -7.35
CA GLU A 4 10.00 13.80 -6.16
C GLU A 4 8.71 13.68 -5.36
N ASP A 5 8.02 14.78 -5.15
CA ASP A 5 6.75 14.78 -4.40
C ASP A 5 5.69 13.96 -5.11
N LEU A 6 5.65 14.04 -6.44
CA LEU A 6 4.72 13.24 -7.23
C LEU A 6 5.01 11.75 -7.12
N LEU A 7 6.30 11.38 -7.16
CA LEU A 7 6.72 9.98 -7.04
C LEU A 7 6.40 9.42 -5.65
N ASP A 8 6.64 10.20 -4.60
CA ASP A 8 6.32 9.78 -3.24
C ASP A 8 4.81 9.58 -3.05
N LYS A 9 4.02 10.50 -3.60
CA LYS A 9 2.56 10.39 -3.55
C LYS A 9 2.07 9.14 -4.25
N GLU A 10 2.63 8.86 -5.42
CA GLU A 10 2.23 7.68 -6.18
C GLU A 10 2.63 6.41 -5.46
N PHE A 11 3.83 6.38 -4.86
CA PHE A 11 4.26 5.22 -4.09
C PHE A 11 3.29 4.94 -2.93
N ASN A 12 2.94 5.97 -2.17
CA ASN A 12 2.03 5.82 -1.04
C ASN A 12 0.64 5.35 -1.47
N LYS A 13 0.17 5.83 -2.61
CA LYS A 13 -1.10 5.40 -3.19
C LYS A 13 -1.05 3.91 -3.54
N ILE A 14 0.05 3.47 -4.14
CA ILE A 14 0.23 2.06 -4.51
C ILE A 14 0.27 1.17 -3.28
N VAL A 15 0.92 1.61 -2.20
CA VAL A 15 0.94 0.86 -0.94
C VAL A 15 -0.49 0.55 -0.48
N GLY A 16 -1.34 1.57 -0.43
CA GLY A 16 -2.73 1.39 -0.02
C GLY A 16 -3.50 0.46 -0.94
N GLN A 17 -3.31 0.62 -2.26
CA GLN A 17 -3.98 -0.21 -3.25
C GLN A 17 -3.59 -1.68 -3.13
N VAL A 18 -2.30 -1.95 -2.93
CA VAL A 18 -1.80 -3.33 -2.80
C VAL A 18 -2.34 -3.96 -1.53
N LEU A 19 -2.30 -3.25 -0.41
CA LEU A 19 -2.83 -3.78 0.85
C LEU A 19 -4.31 -4.12 0.73
N LYS A 20 -5.08 -3.25 0.10
CA LYS A 20 -6.50 -3.51 -0.14
C LYS A 20 -6.70 -4.75 -1.01
N SER A 21 -5.92 -4.84 -2.08
CA SER A 21 -6.00 -5.98 -3.01
C SER A 21 -5.69 -7.29 -2.30
N VAL A 22 -4.63 -7.31 -1.49
CA VAL A 22 -4.25 -8.52 -0.74
C VAL A 22 -5.34 -8.89 0.26
N ARG A 23 -5.86 -7.90 1.00
CA ARG A 23 -6.95 -8.13 1.95
C ARG A 23 -8.15 -8.77 1.27
N GLU A 24 -8.55 -8.23 0.13
CA GLU A 24 -9.70 -8.73 -0.62
C GLU A 24 -9.45 -10.14 -1.16
N ARG A 25 -8.24 -10.40 -1.64
CA ARG A 25 -7.87 -11.75 -2.10
C ARG A 25 -7.93 -12.77 -0.97
N LYS A 26 -7.64 -12.34 0.26
CA LYS A 26 -7.71 -13.22 1.44
C LYS A 26 -9.14 -13.35 1.98
N GLY A 27 -10.08 -12.57 1.45
CA GLY A 27 -11.46 -12.62 1.86
C GLY A 27 -11.76 -11.91 3.16
N TYR A 28 -10.91 -10.98 3.59
CA TYR A 28 -11.12 -10.27 4.85
C TYR A 28 -11.84 -8.96 4.64
N SER A 29 -12.83 -8.68 5.51
CA SER A 29 -13.39 -7.34 5.64
C SER A 29 -12.39 -6.45 6.40
N LEU A 30 -12.61 -5.14 6.37
CA LEU A 30 -11.79 -4.22 7.14
C LEU A 30 -11.86 -4.55 8.64
N GLN A 31 -13.04 -4.89 9.15
CA GLN A 31 -13.18 -5.23 10.55
C GLN A 31 -12.46 -6.54 10.91
N GLN A 32 -12.53 -7.52 10.03
CA GLN A 32 -11.80 -8.77 10.23
C GLN A 32 -10.29 -8.55 10.27
N LEU A 33 -9.79 -7.71 9.38
CA LEU A 33 -8.37 -7.36 9.40
C LEU A 33 -8.02 -6.61 10.69
N ALA A 34 -8.83 -5.62 11.07
CA ALA A 34 -8.60 -4.86 12.30
C ALA A 34 -8.49 -5.78 13.51
N ASN A 35 -9.35 -6.81 13.57
CA ASN A 35 -9.35 -7.76 14.68
C ASN A 35 -8.09 -8.63 14.72
N LYS A 36 -7.39 -8.76 13.61
CA LYS A 36 -6.16 -9.58 13.52
C LYS A 36 -4.88 -8.82 13.82
N LEU A 37 -4.97 -7.49 13.90
CA LEU A 37 -3.79 -6.68 14.15
C LEU A 37 -3.33 -6.80 15.60
N SER A 38 -2.02 -6.71 15.81
CA SER A 38 -1.46 -6.70 17.17
C SER A 38 -1.64 -5.36 17.85
N LYS A 39 -1.81 -4.29 17.07
CA LYS A 39 -2.04 -2.94 17.58
C LYS A 39 -3.50 -2.54 17.39
N PRO A 40 -4.07 -1.73 18.30
CA PRO A 40 -5.48 -1.34 18.19
C PRO A 40 -5.66 -0.27 17.10
N ILE A 41 -5.90 -0.71 15.88
CA ILE A 41 -6.18 0.17 14.75
C ILE A 41 -7.60 -0.13 14.29
N SER A 42 -8.41 0.93 14.16
CA SER A 42 -9.81 0.79 13.77
C SER A 42 -9.95 0.50 12.27
N ARG A 43 -11.11 -0.05 11.90
CA ARG A 43 -11.42 -0.27 10.47
C ARG A 43 -11.45 1.05 9.71
N GLN A 44 -11.85 2.14 10.36
CA GLN A 44 -11.86 3.46 9.73
C GLN A 44 -10.46 3.92 9.39
N THR A 45 -9.51 3.69 10.29
CA THR A 45 -8.11 4.03 10.04
C THR A 45 -7.52 3.16 8.94
N LEU A 46 -7.85 1.85 8.93
CA LEU A 46 -7.42 0.96 7.85
C LEU A 46 -7.96 1.42 6.51
N SER A 47 -9.23 1.83 6.48
CA SER A 47 -9.82 2.37 5.25
C SER A 47 -9.06 3.60 4.75
N LYS A 48 -8.66 4.48 5.66
CA LYS A 48 -7.87 5.67 5.30
C LYS A 48 -6.54 5.28 4.69
N TYR A 49 -5.89 4.25 5.23
CA TYR A 49 -4.63 3.75 4.67
C TYR A 49 -4.83 3.21 3.26
N GLU A 50 -5.87 2.39 3.07
CA GLU A 50 -6.13 1.77 1.76
C GLU A 50 -6.49 2.80 0.69
N ASN A 51 -7.10 3.90 1.10
CA ASN A 51 -7.54 4.96 0.19
C ASN A 51 -6.59 6.15 0.15
N ASN A 52 -5.40 5.98 0.71
CA ASN A 52 -4.33 6.99 0.69
C ASN A 52 -4.75 8.32 1.34
N LEU A 53 -5.58 8.24 2.37
CA LEU A 53 -5.97 9.40 3.17
C LEU A 53 -5.07 9.61 4.37
N SER A 54 -4.24 8.63 4.69
CA SER A 54 -3.23 8.67 5.74
C SER A 54 -2.05 7.82 5.33
N ASN A 55 -0.86 8.22 5.72
CA ASN A 55 0.35 7.46 5.46
C ASN A 55 0.53 6.35 6.50
N ILE A 56 1.05 5.23 6.06
CA ILE A 56 1.27 4.06 6.91
C ILE A 56 2.71 4.07 7.41
N ARG A 57 2.90 3.99 8.73
CA ARG A 57 4.22 3.84 9.31
C ARG A 57 4.71 2.41 9.12
N ASN A 58 6.03 2.24 9.03
CA ASN A 58 6.64 0.93 8.76
C ASN A 58 6.18 -0.16 9.74
N GLY A 59 6.11 0.15 11.03
CA GLY A 59 5.66 -0.82 12.02
C GLY A 59 4.23 -1.27 11.82
N VAL A 60 3.37 -0.35 11.41
CA VAL A 60 1.97 -0.66 11.10
C VAL A 60 1.89 -1.49 9.82
N PHE A 61 2.70 -1.15 8.82
CA PHE A 61 2.76 -1.91 7.59
C PHE A 61 3.13 -3.37 7.86
N VAL A 62 4.16 -3.60 8.66
CA VAL A 62 4.58 -4.96 9.02
C VAL A 62 3.46 -5.70 9.75
N ASP A 63 2.77 -5.03 10.68
CA ASP A 63 1.67 -5.63 11.43
C ASP A 63 0.52 -6.04 10.50
N ILE A 64 0.18 -5.17 9.54
CA ILE A 64 -0.86 -5.47 8.55
C ILE A 64 -0.46 -6.68 7.70
N CYS A 65 0.78 -6.73 7.22
CA CYS A 65 1.25 -7.86 6.42
C CYS A 65 1.12 -9.17 7.20
N LYS A 66 1.55 -9.17 8.45
CA LYS A 66 1.45 -10.36 9.30
C LYS A 66 0.00 -10.77 9.52
N ALA A 67 -0.88 -9.80 9.76
CA ALA A 67 -2.30 -10.07 9.94
C ALA A 67 -2.92 -10.66 8.67
N LEU A 68 -2.42 -10.29 7.51
CA LEU A 68 -2.85 -10.85 6.23
C LEU A 68 -2.23 -12.23 5.94
N GLY A 69 -1.32 -12.69 6.80
CA GLY A 69 -0.65 -13.97 6.58
C GLY A 69 0.42 -13.92 5.52
N GLU A 70 0.98 -12.74 5.27
CA GLU A 70 2.00 -12.55 4.24
C GLU A 70 3.28 -12.03 4.85
N GLN A 71 4.40 -12.41 4.24
CA GLN A 71 5.70 -11.85 4.61
C GLN A 71 5.79 -10.42 4.08
N PRO A 72 6.23 -9.45 4.89
CA PRO A 72 6.37 -8.07 4.41
C PRO A 72 7.18 -7.93 3.13
N PRO A 73 8.31 -8.66 2.93
CA PRO A 73 9.04 -8.57 1.66
C PRO A 73 8.21 -9.00 0.45
N THR A 74 7.32 -9.97 0.60
CA THR A 74 6.45 -10.42 -0.50
C THR A 74 5.50 -9.31 -0.93
N ILE A 75 4.89 -8.64 0.03
CA ILE A 75 3.98 -7.52 -0.25
C ILE A 75 4.76 -6.33 -0.79
N TYR A 76 5.93 -6.06 -0.23
CA TYR A 76 6.78 -4.96 -0.71
C TYR A 76 7.21 -5.19 -2.16
N GLU A 77 7.48 -6.44 -2.54
CA GLU A 77 7.80 -6.77 -3.92
C GLU A 77 6.64 -6.39 -4.86
N GLU A 78 5.42 -6.73 -4.50
CA GLU A 78 4.25 -6.37 -5.31
C GLU A 78 4.12 -4.85 -5.43
N ILE A 79 4.32 -4.13 -4.32
CA ILE A 79 4.31 -2.66 -4.32
C ILE A 79 5.39 -2.12 -5.24
N SER A 80 6.62 -2.63 -5.10
CA SER A 80 7.77 -2.18 -5.88
C SER A 80 7.55 -2.38 -7.38
N LEU A 81 7.04 -3.54 -7.77
CA LEU A 81 6.80 -3.84 -9.17
C LEU A 81 5.78 -2.88 -9.78
N LYS A 82 4.71 -2.59 -9.05
CA LYS A 82 3.71 -1.63 -9.54
C LYS A 82 4.28 -0.21 -9.63
N TYR A 83 5.07 0.16 -8.62
CA TYR A 83 5.71 1.47 -8.61
C TYR A 83 6.69 1.62 -9.75
N MET A 84 7.50 0.59 -10.01
CA MET A 84 8.47 0.60 -11.12
C MET A 84 7.78 0.75 -12.46
N ARG A 85 6.64 0.08 -12.66
CA ARG A 85 5.84 0.26 -13.88
C ARG A 85 5.40 1.70 -14.04
N PHE A 86 4.95 2.31 -12.94
CA PHE A 86 4.54 3.72 -12.98
C PHE A 86 5.72 4.62 -13.38
N VAL A 87 6.89 4.41 -12.77
CA VAL A 87 8.09 5.18 -13.08
C VAL A 87 8.50 5.00 -14.53
N ASP A 88 8.49 3.77 -15.03
CA ASP A 88 8.86 3.47 -16.41
C ASP A 88 7.92 4.12 -17.40
N GLN A 89 6.61 4.06 -17.14
CA GLN A 89 5.62 4.73 -17.97
C GLN A 89 5.82 6.24 -17.98
N THR A 90 6.12 6.82 -16.84
CA THR A 90 6.39 8.25 -16.72
C THR A 90 7.64 8.63 -17.50
N LYS A 91 8.70 7.83 -17.41
CA LYS A 91 9.93 8.04 -18.18
C LYS A 91 9.68 7.97 -19.67
N GLU A 92 8.98 6.93 -20.13
CA GLU A 92 8.65 6.76 -21.54
C GLU A 92 7.87 7.96 -22.06
N HIS A 93 6.86 8.37 -21.30
CA HIS A 93 6.03 9.52 -21.67
C HIS A 93 6.86 10.81 -21.69
N LYS A 94 7.76 10.97 -20.73
CA LYS A 94 8.61 12.15 -20.61
C LYS A 94 9.59 12.27 -21.78
N PHE A 95 10.12 11.16 -22.25
CA PHE A 95 11.14 11.13 -23.30
C PHE A 95 10.60 10.86 -24.69
N LYS A 96 9.34 10.52 -24.82
CA LYS A 96 8.67 10.38 -26.11
C LYS A 96 8.26 11.75 -26.61
N LYS A 97 8.90 12.20 -27.64
CA LYS A 97 8.54 13.47 -28.27
C LYS A 97 7.80 13.26 -29.57
#